data_1f26f7cdf933275be5629ef0dc37ee42
#
_entry.id   1f26f7cdf933275be5629ef0dc37ee42
#
_cell.length_a   1.000
_cell.length_b   1.000
_cell.length_c   1.000
_cell.angle_alpha   90.00
_cell.angle_beta   90.00
_cell.angle_gamma   90.00
#
_symmetry.space_group_name_H-M   'P 1'
#
loop_
_entity.id
_entity.type
_entity.pdbx_description
1 polymer ?
#
loop_
_entity_poly.entity_id
_entity_poly.type
_entity_poly.pdbx_seq_one_letter_code
_entity_poly.pdbx_strand_id
1 'polypeptide(L)'
;MFKKMLFILFLTCALGLQASVTSPKTSQKSTSVDTDKTDFFNKASLDIDSNGKYKFISTVGTRAKWDDGISLLNFLDRYQIPQSLYYNLPVEDKELVAEIYAGANYYMLKDSSGKLIQAFIPISENAQIYINYSDGSYKLSIIPINYIVKDEVIALKVQHTPYQDLLDATGDKALAGEFISAYKNNVNFKKYIAKDDVLAVIYERKYRLGRQFGQPNIKIAMMETNKQPNYLINFHDKYYNLQGKEMTNFLLITPVKYRRISSKFSYGRRHPILGIIRPHYGVDFAANVGTPIHAAADGRVIFAGVKGGYGNVVEIAHNDGIKTLYAHMHKILTRAGRYVKQGTIIGTVGSTGLSTGPHLHFGVYKNGVPVDPLGRIKTARVELNKKQKAEFNKLAKKLKAELDSEVLKIDSSNLFMKKIVQNM
;
A
#
# COMPACT_ATOMS: atom_id res chain seq x y z
N MET A 1 23.79 27.53 12.72
CA MET A 1 23.39 26.32 13.47
C MET A 1 21.91 26.31 13.89
N PHE A 2 21.09 27.25 13.43
CA PHE A 2 19.68 27.43 13.85
C PHE A 2 18.62 27.06 12.78
N LYS A 3 18.99 26.65 11.58
CA LYS A 3 18.05 26.32 10.49
C LYS A 3 17.49 24.88 10.50
N LYS A 4 17.95 24.01 11.40
CA LYS A 4 17.47 22.59 11.47
C LYS A 4 16.33 22.35 12.46
N MET A 5 15.93 23.33 13.25
CA MET A 5 14.96 23.14 14.34
C MET A 5 13.49 23.40 13.95
N LEU A 6 13.23 24.03 12.81
CA LEU A 6 11.87 24.37 12.40
C LEU A 6 11.07 23.18 11.85
N PHE A 7 11.76 22.09 11.50
CA PHE A 7 11.12 20.88 10.94
C PHE A 7 10.45 19.98 11.99
N ILE A 8 10.86 20.10 13.26
CA ILE A 8 10.36 19.26 14.37
C ILE A 8 9.11 19.85 15.00
N LEU A 9 8.87 21.14 14.90
CA LEU A 9 7.76 21.82 15.56
C LEU A 9 6.38 21.51 14.96
N PHE A 10 6.32 21.08 13.68
CA PHE A 10 5.04 20.73 13.03
C PHE A 10 4.46 19.39 13.50
N LEU A 11 5.30 18.49 14.06
CA LEU A 11 4.86 17.17 14.53
C LEU A 11 4.44 17.19 16.01
N THR A 12 4.95 18.11 16.81
CA THR A 12 4.72 18.16 18.27
C THR A 12 3.48 18.97 18.68
N CYS A 13 2.97 19.84 17.84
CA CYS A 13 1.75 20.62 18.15
C CYS A 13 0.43 19.84 18.05
N ALA A 14 0.46 18.58 17.58
CA ALA A 14 -0.73 17.73 17.56
C ALA A 14 -0.98 16.94 18.87
N LEU A 15 -0.09 17.05 19.84
CA LEU A 15 -0.12 16.22 21.06
C LEU A 15 -0.29 16.98 22.39
N GLY A 16 -0.51 18.28 22.36
CA GLY A 16 -0.56 19.04 23.59
C GLY A 16 -1.71 20.03 23.67
N LEU A 17 -2.94 19.58 23.90
CA LEU A 17 -4.03 20.37 24.50
C LEU A 17 -5.10 19.43 25.05
N GLN A 18 -4.87 18.89 26.23
CA GLN A 18 -5.95 18.53 27.14
C GLN A 18 -6.32 19.79 27.92
N ALA A 19 -7.46 20.36 27.59
CA ALA A 19 -8.13 21.31 28.46
C ALA A 19 -9.53 20.78 28.73
N SER A 20 -9.79 20.60 30.01
CA SER A 20 -11.06 20.27 30.61
C SER A 20 -12.17 21.24 30.15
N VAL A 21 -13.26 20.72 29.61
CA VAL A 21 -14.51 21.47 29.49
C VAL A 21 -15.70 20.61 29.90
N THR A 22 -16.37 21.10 30.91
CA THR A 22 -17.67 20.65 31.42
C THR A 22 -18.74 20.72 30.35
N SER A 23 -19.62 19.71 30.33
CA SER A 23 -20.79 19.60 29.47
C SER A 23 -21.86 20.66 29.77
N PRO A 24 -22.67 21.02 28.77
CA PRO A 24 -24.11 20.94 28.96
C PRO A 24 -24.82 20.10 27.87
N LYS A 25 -25.84 19.38 28.34
CA LYS A 25 -26.82 18.64 27.55
C LYS A 25 -27.65 19.58 26.70
N THR A 26 -27.89 19.27 25.44
CA THR A 26 -29.22 19.38 24.83
C THR A 26 -29.30 18.66 23.47
N SER A 27 -30.46 18.16 23.25
CA SER A 27 -31.05 17.26 22.25
C SER A 27 -30.96 17.64 20.77
N GLN A 28 -30.82 16.60 20.00
CA GLN A 28 -31.52 16.25 18.74
C GLN A 28 -31.48 17.16 17.51
N LYS A 29 -30.92 16.70 16.42
CA LYS A 29 -31.65 16.26 15.21
C LYS A 29 -30.64 15.66 14.20
N SER A 30 -30.92 14.45 13.76
CA SER A 30 -30.24 13.77 12.67
C SER A 30 -30.51 14.49 11.34
N THR A 31 -29.47 15.05 10.77
CA THR A 31 -29.38 15.32 9.35
C THR A 31 -28.04 14.77 8.91
N SER A 32 -28.06 13.85 7.94
CA SER A 32 -26.88 13.30 7.29
C SER A 32 -26.05 14.43 6.70
N VAL A 33 -25.02 14.83 7.40
CA VAL A 33 -24.00 15.76 6.91
C VAL A 33 -22.89 14.92 6.34
N ASP A 34 -22.66 15.14 5.05
CA ASP A 34 -21.54 14.62 4.28
C ASP A 34 -20.23 15.02 4.98
N THR A 35 -19.66 14.08 5.78
CA THR A 35 -18.54 14.34 6.69
C THR A 35 -17.18 14.30 5.98
N ASP A 36 -17.14 14.40 4.64
CA ASP A 36 -15.90 14.41 3.86
C ASP A 36 -15.23 15.79 3.72
N LYS A 37 -15.82 16.84 4.33
CA LYS A 37 -15.26 18.19 4.39
C LYS A 37 -14.86 18.59 5.81
N THR A 38 -14.09 17.76 6.50
CA THR A 38 -13.47 18.23 7.73
C THR A 38 -12.18 18.95 7.36
N ASP A 39 -12.19 20.27 7.54
CA ASP A 39 -11.03 21.17 7.52
C ASP A 39 -9.97 20.72 8.52
N PHE A 40 -9.06 19.86 8.06
CA PHE A 40 -8.02 19.28 8.93
C PHE A 40 -6.90 20.28 9.27
N PHE A 41 -6.85 21.46 8.62
CA PHE A 41 -5.77 22.42 8.77
C PHE A 41 -6.22 23.88 8.73
N ASN A 42 -7.16 24.27 9.55
CA ASN A 42 -7.28 25.68 9.92
C ASN A 42 -6.20 26.01 10.94
N LYS A 43 -4.93 26.02 10.54
CA LYS A 43 -3.83 26.54 11.36
C LYS A 43 -3.11 27.63 10.62
N ALA A 44 -3.03 28.78 11.27
CA ALA A 44 -2.12 29.84 10.89
C ALA A 44 -0.68 29.29 10.92
N SER A 45 0.05 29.35 9.80
CA SER A 45 1.50 29.18 9.83
C SER A 45 2.11 30.51 10.25
N LEU A 46 3.06 30.44 11.19
CA LEU A 46 3.86 31.59 11.59
C LEU A 46 5.00 31.78 10.59
N ASP A 47 4.96 32.84 9.81
CA ASP A 47 6.09 33.30 9.03
C ASP A 47 6.71 34.51 9.73
N ILE A 48 8.03 34.63 9.65
CA ILE A 48 8.76 35.76 10.25
C ILE A 48 9.15 36.70 9.10
N ASP A 49 8.61 37.90 9.13
CA ASP A 49 8.99 38.93 8.14
C ASP A 49 10.44 39.40 8.32
N SER A 50 10.95 40.18 7.37
CA SER A 50 12.31 40.74 7.38
C SER A 50 12.64 41.58 8.63
N ASN A 51 11.63 41.96 9.42
CA ASN A 51 11.75 42.75 10.64
C ASN A 51 11.60 41.89 11.92
N GLY A 52 11.58 40.55 11.79
CA GLY A 52 11.41 39.62 12.92
C GLY A 52 9.99 39.56 13.48
N LYS A 53 8.99 40.12 12.77
CA LYS A 53 7.59 40.12 13.19
C LYS A 53 6.88 38.90 12.63
N TYR A 54 6.12 38.20 13.49
CA TYR A 54 5.33 37.04 13.08
C TYR A 54 4.17 37.49 12.18
N LYS A 55 4.14 36.94 10.97
CA LYS A 55 3.03 37.12 10.03
C LYS A 55 2.23 35.83 10.00
N PHE A 56 0.97 35.92 10.39
CA PHE A 56 0.03 34.80 10.26
C PHE A 56 -0.39 34.68 8.80
N ILE A 57 -0.03 33.56 8.15
CA ILE A 57 -0.55 33.21 6.84
C ILE A 57 -1.73 32.28 7.06
N SER A 58 -2.93 32.72 6.68
CA SER A 58 -4.10 31.87 6.63
C SER A 58 -3.89 30.80 5.54
N THR A 59 -3.84 29.55 5.92
CA THR A 59 -3.66 28.42 5.00
C THR A 59 -4.86 27.51 5.07
N VAL A 60 -5.30 27.00 3.91
CA VAL A 60 -6.38 26.03 3.80
C VAL A 60 -5.79 24.67 3.42
N GLY A 61 -5.97 23.70 4.33
CA GLY A 61 -5.58 22.32 4.06
C GLY A 61 -6.71 21.58 3.35
N THR A 62 -6.38 20.92 2.26
CA THR A 62 -7.31 20.10 1.50
C THR A 62 -6.79 18.70 1.31
N ARG A 63 -7.71 17.72 1.32
CA ARG A 63 -7.47 16.35 0.93
C ARG A 63 -8.18 16.09 -0.40
N ALA A 64 -7.47 15.50 -1.35
CA ALA A 64 -8.03 15.15 -2.65
C ALA A 64 -7.61 13.73 -3.04
N LYS A 65 -8.28 13.16 -4.01
CA LYS A 65 -7.89 11.90 -4.65
C LYS A 65 -7.15 12.20 -5.94
N TRP A 66 -6.14 11.40 -6.23
CA TRP A 66 -5.42 11.47 -7.50
C TRP A 66 -6.31 10.91 -8.61
N ASP A 67 -6.61 11.73 -9.60
CA ASP A 67 -7.48 11.33 -10.70
C ASP A 67 -6.80 10.33 -11.63
N ASP A 68 -7.59 9.48 -12.28
CA ASP A 68 -7.07 8.54 -13.28
C ASP A 68 -6.53 9.30 -14.51
N GLY A 69 -5.41 8.80 -15.04
CA GLY A 69 -4.73 9.39 -16.21
C GLY A 69 -3.96 10.70 -15.93
N ILE A 70 -3.98 11.24 -14.71
CA ILE A 70 -3.21 12.43 -14.36
C ILE A 70 -1.77 12.05 -14.06
N SER A 71 -0.82 12.70 -14.74
CA SER A 71 0.62 12.62 -14.43
C SER A 71 1.06 13.68 -13.43
N LEU A 72 2.25 13.51 -12.84
CA LEU A 72 2.83 14.59 -12.03
C LEU A 72 3.02 15.88 -12.84
N LEU A 73 3.38 15.80 -14.12
CA LEU A 73 3.53 16.99 -14.98
C LEU A 73 2.21 17.75 -15.12
N ASN A 74 1.07 17.04 -15.29
CA ASN A 74 -0.25 17.68 -15.31
C ASN A 74 -0.57 18.36 -13.95
N PHE A 75 -0.17 17.74 -12.84
CA PHE A 75 -0.34 18.34 -11.52
C PHE A 75 0.51 19.61 -11.37
N LEU A 76 1.79 19.58 -11.75
CA LEU A 76 2.67 20.74 -11.71
C LEU A 76 2.13 21.91 -12.56
N ASP A 77 1.65 21.60 -13.77
CA ASP A 77 1.05 22.59 -14.69
C ASP A 77 -0.21 23.21 -14.06
N ARG A 78 -1.14 22.40 -13.54
CA ARG A 78 -2.36 22.86 -12.87
C ARG A 78 -2.11 23.89 -11.77
N TYR A 79 -1.01 23.73 -11.03
CA TYR A 79 -0.64 24.62 -9.92
C TYR A 79 0.48 25.61 -10.27
N GLN A 80 0.77 25.80 -11.56
CA GLN A 80 1.80 26.73 -12.07
C GLN A 80 3.18 26.51 -11.42
N ILE A 81 3.51 25.27 -11.17
CA ILE A 81 4.80 24.85 -10.60
C ILE A 81 5.75 24.52 -11.75
N PRO A 82 7.01 25.02 -11.73
CA PRO A 82 7.96 24.77 -12.80
C PRO A 82 8.16 23.28 -13.08
N GLN A 83 7.90 22.85 -14.31
CA GLN A 83 8.10 21.45 -14.74
C GLN A 83 9.57 21.02 -14.70
N SER A 84 10.52 21.98 -14.70
CA SER A 84 11.94 21.72 -14.50
C SER A 84 12.22 20.95 -13.21
N LEU A 85 11.40 21.08 -12.18
CA LEU A 85 11.53 20.30 -10.95
C LEU A 85 11.39 18.79 -11.20
N TYR A 86 10.52 18.38 -12.11
CA TYR A 86 10.41 16.99 -12.55
C TYR A 86 11.61 16.59 -13.42
N TYR A 87 11.97 17.43 -14.41
CA TYR A 87 13.06 17.09 -15.33
C TYR A 87 14.43 17.02 -14.65
N ASN A 88 14.62 17.74 -13.56
CA ASN A 88 15.85 17.72 -12.76
C ASN A 88 15.88 16.57 -11.72
N LEU A 89 14.83 15.79 -11.56
CA LEU A 89 14.87 14.61 -10.71
C LEU A 89 15.88 13.59 -11.24
N PRO A 90 16.58 12.86 -10.35
CA PRO A 90 17.35 11.68 -10.72
C PRO A 90 16.49 10.66 -11.47
N VAL A 91 17.12 9.85 -12.30
CA VAL A 91 16.42 8.85 -13.14
C VAL A 91 15.56 7.93 -12.29
N GLU A 92 16.09 7.45 -11.17
CA GLU A 92 15.42 6.54 -10.26
C GLU A 92 14.19 7.19 -9.59
N ASP A 93 14.25 8.50 -9.33
CA ASP A 93 13.12 9.24 -8.76
C ASP A 93 12.01 9.48 -9.79
N LYS A 94 12.35 9.61 -11.08
CA LYS A 94 11.37 9.67 -12.18
C LYS A 94 10.62 8.35 -12.37
N GLU A 95 11.29 7.21 -12.17
CA GLU A 95 10.64 5.89 -12.14
C GLU A 95 9.64 5.80 -10.99
N LEU A 96 10.03 6.23 -9.78
CA LEU A 96 9.14 6.25 -8.62
C LEU A 96 7.91 7.14 -8.82
N VAL A 97 8.09 8.30 -9.41
CA VAL A 97 6.99 9.22 -9.71
C VAL A 97 5.95 8.59 -10.65
N ALA A 98 6.35 7.70 -11.55
CA ALA A 98 5.44 6.97 -12.42
C ALA A 98 4.52 5.97 -11.68
N GLU A 99 4.82 5.66 -10.42
CA GLU A 99 4.02 4.78 -9.56
C GLU A 99 2.82 5.48 -8.88
N ILE A 100 2.63 6.78 -9.05
CA ILE A 100 1.44 7.45 -8.53
C ILE A 100 0.21 6.75 -9.11
N TYR A 101 -0.69 6.30 -8.24
CA TYR A 101 -1.85 5.51 -8.65
C TYR A 101 -3.17 6.29 -8.49
N ALA A 102 -4.10 6.04 -9.38
CA ALA A 102 -5.44 6.62 -9.32
C ALA A 102 -6.13 6.28 -7.99
N GLY A 103 -6.83 7.26 -7.41
CA GLY A 103 -7.51 7.12 -6.13
C GLY A 103 -6.61 7.31 -4.90
N ALA A 104 -5.28 7.50 -5.06
CA ALA A 104 -4.40 7.85 -3.96
C ALA A 104 -4.85 9.15 -3.28
N ASN A 105 -5.03 9.12 -1.96
CA ASN A 105 -5.34 10.35 -1.23
C ASN A 105 -4.06 11.17 -1.07
N TYR A 106 -4.08 12.40 -1.55
CA TYR A 106 -3.00 13.37 -1.36
C TYR A 106 -3.46 14.58 -0.60
N TYR A 107 -2.53 15.28 0.02
CA TYR A 107 -2.80 16.42 0.88
C TYR A 107 -2.14 17.66 0.30
N MET A 108 -2.85 18.79 0.35
CA MET A 108 -2.35 20.09 -0.11
C MET A 108 -2.61 21.15 0.95
N LEU A 109 -1.69 22.11 1.02
CA LEU A 109 -1.84 23.33 1.77
C LEU A 109 -1.76 24.50 0.78
N LYS A 110 -2.79 25.36 0.78
CA LYS A 110 -2.85 26.56 -0.05
C LYS A 110 -2.92 27.81 0.82
N ASP A 111 -2.39 28.90 0.35
CA ASP A 111 -2.60 30.21 0.98
C ASP A 111 -4.00 30.77 0.65
N SER A 112 -4.28 31.96 1.19
CA SER A 112 -5.55 32.68 0.97
C SER A 112 -5.79 33.09 -0.48
N SER A 113 -4.73 33.16 -1.32
CA SER A 113 -4.83 33.44 -2.76
C SER A 113 -5.10 32.18 -3.59
N GLY A 114 -5.08 31.00 -2.96
CA GLY A 114 -5.21 29.70 -3.63
C GLY A 114 -3.90 29.14 -4.16
N LYS A 115 -2.76 29.80 -3.93
CA LYS A 115 -1.43 29.34 -4.31
C LYS A 115 -1.06 28.11 -3.50
N LEU A 116 -0.53 27.09 -4.15
CA LEU A 116 -0.04 25.90 -3.49
C LEU A 116 1.22 26.20 -2.66
N ILE A 117 1.16 25.94 -1.36
CA ILE A 117 2.29 26.11 -0.43
C ILE A 117 2.97 24.76 -0.19
N GLN A 118 2.20 23.70 -0.01
CA GLN A 118 2.73 22.35 0.18
C GLN A 118 1.82 21.31 -0.47
N ALA A 119 2.42 20.20 -0.93
CA ALA A 119 1.69 19.01 -1.31
C ALA A 119 2.43 17.74 -0.87
N PHE A 120 1.67 16.75 -0.44
CA PHE A 120 2.14 15.41 -0.09
C PHE A 120 1.37 14.40 -0.94
N ILE A 121 2.01 13.89 -1.97
CA ILE A 121 1.41 12.98 -2.96
C ILE A 121 2.02 11.59 -2.76
N PRO A 122 1.27 10.60 -2.21
CA PRO A 122 1.78 9.25 -2.03
C PRO A 122 2.12 8.58 -3.38
N ILE A 123 3.29 7.98 -3.44
CA ILE A 123 3.71 7.11 -4.53
C ILE A 123 3.40 5.65 -4.16
N SER A 124 3.58 5.33 -2.88
CA SER A 124 3.37 4.01 -2.30
C SER A 124 2.97 4.13 -0.83
N GLU A 125 2.94 3.03 -0.11
CA GLU A 125 2.76 3.04 1.35
C GLU A 125 3.98 3.57 2.12
N ASN A 126 5.14 3.68 1.50
CA ASN A 126 6.39 4.02 2.18
C ASN A 126 7.02 5.33 1.69
N ALA A 127 6.62 5.84 0.52
CA ALA A 127 7.20 7.02 -0.10
C ALA A 127 6.14 7.96 -0.69
N GLN A 128 6.43 9.24 -0.65
CA GLN A 128 5.58 10.32 -1.17
C GLN A 128 6.41 11.42 -1.80
N ILE A 129 5.83 12.08 -2.79
CA ILE A 129 6.35 13.35 -3.29
C ILE A 129 5.98 14.43 -2.29
N TYR A 130 6.96 15.25 -1.96
CA TYR A 130 6.81 16.46 -1.18
C TYR A 130 7.14 17.66 -2.06
N ILE A 131 6.15 18.53 -2.24
CA ILE A 131 6.31 19.81 -2.92
C ILE A 131 6.18 20.88 -1.86
N ASN A 132 7.09 21.83 -1.83
CA ASN A 132 7.09 22.95 -0.88
C ASN A 132 7.48 24.25 -1.57
N TYR A 133 6.74 25.32 -1.28
CA TYR A 133 7.07 26.68 -1.67
C TYR A 133 7.76 27.38 -0.49
N SER A 134 9.04 27.71 -0.65
CA SER A 134 9.81 28.43 0.35
C SER A 134 10.85 29.31 -0.35
N ASP A 135 11.18 30.45 0.26
CA ASP A 135 12.21 31.37 -0.23
C ASP A 135 11.97 31.80 -1.71
N GLY A 136 10.68 32.04 -2.06
CA GLY A 136 10.28 32.49 -3.39
C GLY A 136 10.29 31.42 -4.48
N SER A 137 10.57 30.16 -4.14
CA SER A 137 10.68 29.08 -5.12
C SER A 137 10.03 27.78 -4.65
N TYR A 138 9.61 26.94 -5.61
CA TYR A 138 9.17 25.57 -5.34
C TYR A 138 10.36 24.62 -5.25
N LYS A 139 10.26 23.67 -4.34
CA LYS A 139 11.15 22.52 -4.20
C LYS A 139 10.34 21.25 -4.27
N LEU A 140 10.88 20.22 -4.93
CA LEU A 140 10.27 18.90 -5.04
C LEU A 140 11.28 17.86 -4.54
N SER A 141 10.83 16.96 -3.67
CA SER A 141 11.64 15.86 -3.16
C SER A 141 10.76 14.62 -2.92
N ILE A 142 11.38 13.44 -2.93
CA ILE A 142 10.73 12.20 -2.52
C ILE A 142 11.16 11.92 -1.08
N ILE A 143 10.17 11.80 -0.20
CA ILE A 143 10.39 11.60 1.23
C ILE A 143 9.64 10.36 1.72
N PRO A 144 10.09 9.70 2.81
CA PRO A 144 9.36 8.60 3.41
C PRO A 144 8.02 9.07 3.98
N ILE A 145 7.04 8.15 4.02
CA ILE A 145 5.77 8.34 4.72
C ILE A 145 5.94 7.84 6.14
N ASN A 146 5.73 8.73 7.11
CA ASN A 146 5.69 8.35 8.52
C ASN A 146 4.29 7.86 8.88
N TYR A 147 4.21 6.71 9.54
CA TYR A 147 2.98 6.09 10.04
C TYR A 147 3.24 5.37 11.36
N ILE A 148 2.17 5.14 12.10
CA ILE A 148 2.18 4.32 13.31
C ILE A 148 1.62 2.95 12.94
N VAL A 149 2.26 1.88 13.42
CA VAL A 149 1.75 0.50 13.28
C VAL A 149 1.10 0.10 14.59
N LYS A 150 -0.09 -0.48 14.50
CA LYS A 150 -0.79 -1.06 15.65
C LYS A 150 -1.17 -2.50 15.34
N ASP A 151 -1.02 -3.38 16.33
CA ASP A 151 -1.63 -4.69 16.30
C ASP A 151 -3.09 -4.56 16.72
N GLU A 152 -3.97 -5.12 15.92
CA GLU A 152 -5.39 -5.18 16.19
C GLU A 152 -5.87 -6.63 16.16
N VAL A 153 -6.85 -6.93 16.97
CA VAL A 153 -7.49 -8.22 16.99
C VAL A 153 -9.01 -8.05 16.92
N ILE A 154 -9.64 -8.89 16.14
CA ILE A 154 -11.08 -8.99 16.09
C ILE A 154 -11.51 -10.46 16.07
N ALA A 155 -12.55 -10.78 16.82
CA ALA A 155 -13.20 -12.08 16.82
C ALA A 155 -14.71 -11.86 16.81
N LEU A 156 -15.44 -12.55 15.94
CA LEU A 156 -16.88 -12.39 15.79
C LEU A 156 -17.54 -13.68 15.29
N LYS A 157 -18.87 -13.77 15.45
CA LYS A 157 -19.72 -14.80 14.84
C LYS A 157 -20.27 -14.31 13.52
N VAL A 158 -20.19 -15.14 12.49
CA VAL A 158 -20.72 -14.85 11.15
C VAL A 158 -22.26 -14.79 11.22
N GLN A 159 -22.83 -13.68 10.77
CA GLN A 159 -24.27 -13.47 10.68
C GLN A 159 -24.76 -13.46 9.23
N HIS A 160 -23.98 -12.86 8.34
CA HIS A 160 -24.25 -12.70 6.91
C HIS A 160 -23.20 -13.40 6.07
N THR A 161 -22.09 -12.75 5.89
CA THR A 161 -20.90 -13.31 5.23
C THR A 161 -19.64 -12.84 5.95
N PRO A 162 -18.57 -13.65 5.96
CA PRO A 162 -17.30 -13.23 6.58
C PRO A 162 -16.81 -11.87 6.11
N TYR A 163 -17.00 -11.52 4.82
CA TYR A 163 -16.64 -10.22 4.28
C TYR A 163 -17.48 -9.10 4.90
N GLN A 164 -18.82 -9.24 4.85
CA GLN A 164 -19.74 -8.20 5.32
C GLN A 164 -19.59 -7.98 6.83
N ASP A 165 -19.54 -9.08 7.59
CA ASP A 165 -19.45 -9.01 9.05
C ASP A 165 -18.12 -8.39 9.51
N LEU A 166 -16.98 -8.67 8.83
CA LEU A 166 -15.72 -7.96 9.07
C LEU A 166 -15.81 -6.49 8.69
N LEU A 167 -16.43 -6.17 7.56
CA LEU A 167 -16.61 -4.79 7.12
C LEU A 167 -17.47 -4.00 8.11
N ASP A 168 -18.57 -4.55 8.56
CA ASP A 168 -19.49 -3.90 9.50
C ASP A 168 -18.82 -3.68 10.87
N ALA A 169 -18.02 -4.64 11.31
CA ALA A 169 -17.31 -4.57 12.58
C ALA A 169 -16.12 -3.61 12.58
N THR A 170 -15.44 -3.43 11.44
CA THR A 170 -14.17 -2.67 11.39
C THR A 170 -14.22 -1.41 10.55
N GLY A 171 -15.18 -1.30 9.62
CA GLY A 171 -15.17 -0.29 8.57
C GLY A 171 -14.02 -0.44 7.55
N ASP A 172 -13.22 -1.53 7.65
CA ASP A 172 -12.02 -1.73 6.86
C ASP A 172 -12.24 -2.70 5.69
N LYS A 173 -12.53 -2.15 4.51
CA LYS A 173 -12.70 -2.94 3.27
C LYS A 173 -11.44 -3.71 2.89
N ALA A 174 -10.27 -3.16 3.21
CA ALA A 174 -9.00 -3.81 2.87
C ALA A 174 -8.78 -5.05 3.73
N LEU A 175 -9.10 -4.99 5.03
CA LEU A 175 -9.03 -6.14 5.93
C LEU A 175 -10.01 -7.24 5.50
N ALA A 176 -11.28 -6.88 5.26
CA ALA A 176 -12.28 -7.84 4.81
C ALA A 176 -11.86 -8.52 3.49
N GLY A 177 -11.35 -7.74 2.53
CA GLY A 177 -10.84 -8.26 1.26
C GLY A 177 -9.64 -9.18 1.43
N GLU A 178 -8.65 -8.80 2.27
CA GLU A 178 -7.46 -9.61 2.53
C GLU A 178 -7.80 -10.92 3.22
N PHE A 179 -8.71 -10.89 4.22
CA PHE A 179 -9.18 -12.09 4.92
C PHE A 179 -9.80 -13.08 3.94
N ILE A 180 -10.73 -12.62 3.10
CA ILE A 180 -11.36 -13.49 2.08
C ILE A 180 -10.33 -14.03 1.09
N SER A 181 -9.41 -13.18 0.64
CA SER A 181 -8.35 -13.58 -0.29
C SER A 181 -7.45 -14.67 0.28
N ALA A 182 -7.14 -14.62 1.58
CA ALA A 182 -6.33 -15.63 2.24
C ALA A 182 -6.99 -17.03 2.24
N TYR A 183 -8.32 -17.08 2.38
CA TYR A 183 -9.06 -18.35 2.51
C TYR A 183 -9.64 -18.89 1.20
N LYS A 184 -9.93 -18.05 0.20
CA LYS A 184 -10.79 -18.38 -0.95
C LYS A 184 -10.33 -19.58 -1.77
N ASN A 185 -9.04 -19.89 -1.77
CA ASN A 185 -8.50 -21.03 -2.50
C ASN A 185 -8.55 -22.35 -1.70
N ASN A 186 -8.83 -22.26 -0.40
CA ASN A 186 -8.79 -23.39 0.51
C ASN A 186 -10.16 -23.68 1.14
N VAL A 187 -11.09 -22.70 1.04
CA VAL A 187 -12.42 -22.79 1.64
C VAL A 187 -13.48 -22.39 0.61
N ASN A 188 -14.46 -23.25 0.43
CA ASN A 188 -15.66 -22.90 -0.31
C ASN A 188 -16.64 -22.22 0.66
N PHE A 189 -16.64 -20.89 0.69
CA PHE A 189 -17.45 -20.07 1.60
C PHE A 189 -18.94 -20.40 1.53
N LYS A 190 -19.46 -20.64 0.32
CA LYS A 190 -20.90 -20.96 0.14
C LYS A 190 -21.31 -22.32 0.71
N LYS A 191 -20.36 -23.25 0.77
CA LYS A 191 -20.64 -24.64 1.18
C LYS A 191 -20.34 -24.91 2.65
N TYR A 192 -19.29 -24.26 3.19
CA TYR A 192 -18.69 -24.67 4.46
C TYR A 192 -18.81 -23.64 5.58
N ILE A 193 -19.36 -22.46 5.29
CA ILE A 193 -19.59 -21.41 6.29
C ILE A 193 -21.08 -21.36 6.63
N ALA A 194 -21.39 -21.41 7.91
CA ALA A 194 -22.74 -21.32 8.43
C ALA A 194 -22.90 -20.10 9.34
N LYS A 195 -24.15 -19.73 9.60
CA LYS A 195 -24.44 -18.74 10.63
C LYS A 195 -23.88 -19.22 11.98
N ASP A 196 -23.38 -18.29 12.78
CA ASP A 196 -22.73 -18.49 14.07
C ASP A 196 -21.39 -19.24 14.03
N ASP A 197 -20.84 -19.54 12.83
CA ASP A 197 -19.43 -19.92 12.73
C ASP A 197 -18.56 -18.75 13.17
N VAL A 198 -17.45 -19.06 13.84
CA VAL A 198 -16.53 -18.05 14.37
C VAL A 198 -15.46 -17.71 13.34
N LEU A 199 -15.17 -16.44 13.19
CA LEU A 199 -13.96 -15.95 12.56
C LEU A 199 -13.19 -15.04 13.52
N ALA A 200 -11.86 -15.08 13.41
CA ALA A 200 -10.98 -14.23 14.20
C ALA A 200 -9.70 -13.91 13.43
N VAL A 201 -9.14 -12.73 13.67
CA VAL A 201 -7.92 -12.29 12.98
C VAL A 201 -7.10 -11.37 13.88
N ILE A 202 -5.78 -11.59 13.94
CA ILE A 202 -4.79 -10.64 14.44
C ILE A 202 -4.06 -10.07 13.24
N TYR A 203 -4.01 -8.76 13.15
CA TYR A 203 -3.42 -8.06 12.02
C TYR A 203 -2.73 -6.76 12.44
N GLU A 204 -1.71 -6.36 11.70
CA GLU A 204 -1.10 -5.04 11.79
C GLU A 204 -1.86 -4.05 10.92
N ARG A 205 -2.14 -2.88 11.47
CA ARG A 205 -2.75 -1.77 10.75
C ARG A 205 -1.88 -0.53 10.85
N LYS A 206 -1.59 0.06 9.70
CA LYS A 206 -0.88 1.34 9.61
C LYS A 206 -1.85 2.48 9.80
N TYR A 207 -1.43 3.51 10.54
CA TYR A 207 -2.16 4.75 10.75
C TYR A 207 -1.32 5.95 10.35
N ARG A 208 -1.89 6.81 9.52
CA ARG A 208 -1.31 8.07 9.12
C ARG A 208 -2.29 9.19 9.44
N LEU A 209 -1.83 10.21 10.16
CA LEU A 209 -2.68 11.34 10.58
C LEU A 209 -4.00 10.89 11.23
N GLY A 210 -3.93 9.88 12.11
CA GLY A 210 -5.09 9.33 12.83
C GLY A 210 -6.03 8.43 12.01
N ARG A 211 -5.73 8.18 10.72
CA ARG A 211 -6.56 7.36 9.83
C ARG A 211 -5.84 6.08 9.38
N GLN A 212 -6.61 5.05 9.16
CA GLN A 212 -6.09 3.82 8.55
C GLN A 212 -5.44 4.14 7.19
N PHE A 213 -4.27 3.55 6.97
CA PHE A 213 -3.44 3.80 5.81
C PHE A 213 -2.84 2.49 5.28
N GLY A 214 -2.74 2.36 3.95
CA GLY A 214 -2.16 1.19 3.30
C GLY A 214 -2.98 -0.10 3.50
N GLN A 215 -2.36 -1.23 3.22
CA GLN A 215 -2.97 -2.55 3.39
C GLN A 215 -2.72 -3.10 4.80
N PRO A 216 -3.69 -3.82 5.39
CA PRO A 216 -3.47 -4.55 6.64
C PRO A 216 -2.53 -5.73 6.39
N ASN A 217 -1.75 -6.08 7.39
CA ASN A 217 -0.91 -7.28 7.36
C ASN A 217 -1.47 -8.32 8.35
N ILE A 218 -2.18 -9.32 7.85
CA ILE A 218 -2.74 -10.39 8.68
C ILE A 218 -1.57 -11.24 9.21
N LYS A 219 -1.42 -11.33 10.51
CA LYS A 219 -0.44 -12.20 11.20
C LYS A 219 -0.97 -13.63 11.33
N ILE A 220 -2.19 -13.76 11.81
CA ILE A 220 -2.91 -15.01 11.91
C ILE A 220 -4.40 -14.75 11.71
N ALA A 221 -5.05 -15.66 11.02
CA ALA A 221 -6.49 -15.69 10.89
C ALA A 221 -7.01 -17.08 11.26
N MET A 222 -8.22 -17.12 11.81
CA MET A 222 -8.98 -18.35 12.05
C MET A 222 -10.39 -18.18 11.48
N MET A 223 -10.90 -19.21 10.83
CA MET A 223 -12.27 -19.29 10.40
C MET A 223 -12.80 -20.71 10.61
N GLU A 224 -13.92 -20.83 11.28
CA GLU A 224 -14.63 -22.10 11.36
C GLU A 224 -15.22 -22.48 10.02
N THR A 225 -15.05 -23.74 9.66
CA THR A 225 -15.67 -24.35 8.49
C THR A 225 -16.15 -25.74 8.90
N ASN A 226 -17.43 -26.04 8.73
CA ASN A 226 -18.06 -27.28 9.27
C ASN A 226 -17.77 -27.45 10.77
N LYS A 227 -17.84 -26.36 11.55
CA LYS A 227 -17.54 -26.34 13.01
C LYS A 227 -16.11 -26.76 13.37
N GLN A 228 -15.18 -26.71 12.42
CA GLN A 228 -13.77 -26.95 12.67
C GLN A 228 -12.96 -25.68 12.42
N PRO A 229 -12.07 -25.26 13.34
CA PRO A 229 -11.26 -24.07 13.18
C PRO A 229 -10.14 -24.30 12.15
N ASN A 230 -10.11 -23.44 11.14
CA ASN A 230 -9.07 -23.42 10.13
C ASN A 230 -8.16 -22.19 10.32
N TYR A 231 -6.91 -22.42 10.64
CA TYR A 231 -5.93 -21.37 10.89
C TYR A 231 -5.06 -21.12 9.66
N LEU A 232 -4.78 -19.83 9.40
CA LEU A 232 -3.78 -19.38 8.46
C LEU A 232 -2.80 -18.45 9.18
N ILE A 233 -1.51 -18.78 9.13
CA ILE A 233 -0.44 -17.99 9.74
C ILE A 233 0.40 -17.39 8.63
N ASN A 234 0.61 -16.08 8.69
CA ASN A 234 1.55 -15.39 7.79
C ASN A 234 2.98 -15.60 8.31
N PHE A 235 3.80 -16.15 7.46
CA PHE A 235 5.23 -16.32 7.70
C PHE A 235 5.99 -15.99 6.42
N HIS A 236 6.83 -14.96 6.46
CA HIS A 236 7.55 -14.44 5.29
C HIS A 236 6.63 -14.14 4.09
N ASP A 237 5.54 -13.37 4.34
CA ASP A 237 4.55 -12.95 3.35
C ASP A 237 3.81 -14.10 2.62
N LYS A 238 3.79 -15.28 3.22
CA LYS A 238 3.05 -16.45 2.76
C LYS A 238 2.16 -17.00 3.87
N TYR A 239 1.01 -17.52 3.50
CA TYR A 239 0.11 -18.16 4.45
C TYR A 239 0.39 -19.66 4.56
N TYR A 240 0.48 -20.14 5.80
CA TYR A 240 0.66 -21.55 6.14
C TYR A 240 -0.44 -22.01 7.10
N ASN A 241 -0.85 -23.28 6.99
CA ASN A 241 -1.66 -23.89 8.03
C ASN A 241 -0.82 -24.24 9.27
N LEU A 242 -1.46 -24.73 10.35
CA LEU A 242 -0.76 -25.09 11.61
C LEU A 242 0.35 -26.14 11.43
N GLN A 243 0.28 -26.97 10.39
CA GLN A 243 1.27 -28.00 10.09
C GLN A 243 2.46 -27.45 9.28
N GLY A 244 2.46 -26.15 8.95
CA GLY A 244 3.49 -25.54 8.14
C GLY A 244 3.37 -25.83 6.65
N LYS A 245 2.21 -26.29 6.18
CA LYS A 245 1.92 -26.45 4.75
C LYS A 245 1.52 -25.10 4.17
N GLU A 246 2.20 -24.67 3.10
CA GLU A 246 1.86 -23.43 2.39
C GLU A 246 0.46 -23.51 1.76
N MET A 247 -0.36 -22.51 2.04
CA MET A 247 -1.75 -22.38 1.60
C MET A 247 -1.94 -21.35 0.48
N THR A 248 -0.88 -20.67 0.08
CA THR A 248 -0.91 -19.68 -1.01
C THR A 248 -0.98 -20.42 -2.36
N ASN A 249 -2.03 -20.18 -3.14
CA ASN A 249 -2.29 -20.91 -4.39
C ASN A 249 -2.08 -20.07 -5.66
N PHE A 250 -1.79 -18.76 -5.54
CA PHE A 250 -1.52 -17.92 -6.70
C PHE A 250 -0.01 -17.93 -7.00
N LEU A 251 0.37 -18.64 -8.05
CA LEU A 251 1.77 -18.80 -8.46
C LEU A 251 1.98 -18.12 -9.82
N LEU A 252 2.91 -17.17 -9.86
CA LEU A 252 3.42 -16.58 -11.09
C LEU A 252 4.50 -17.49 -11.69
N ILE A 253 4.58 -17.56 -13.02
CA ILE A 253 5.78 -18.09 -13.68
C ILE A 253 6.79 -16.95 -13.84
N THR A 254 8.07 -17.30 -13.99
CA THR A 254 9.10 -16.34 -14.41
C THR A 254 8.74 -15.82 -15.81
N PRO A 255 8.57 -14.48 -15.98
CA PRO A 255 8.00 -13.94 -17.21
C PRO A 255 8.96 -13.91 -18.39
N VAL A 256 10.25 -14.13 -18.15
CA VAL A 256 11.29 -14.02 -19.20
C VAL A 256 12.44 -14.98 -18.93
N LYS A 257 13.06 -15.49 -19.98
CA LYS A 257 14.36 -16.16 -19.88
C LYS A 257 15.45 -15.10 -19.70
N TYR A 258 16.11 -15.09 -18.55
CA TYR A 258 17.09 -14.06 -18.19
C TYR A 258 18.49 -14.65 -17.94
N ARG A 259 19.51 -13.80 -18.01
CA ARG A 259 20.90 -14.15 -17.71
C ARG A 259 21.20 -14.06 -16.21
N ARG A 260 20.71 -12.99 -15.58
CA ARG A 260 20.86 -12.71 -14.15
C ARG A 260 19.77 -11.75 -13.68
N ILE A 261 19.53 -11.71 -12.39
CA ILE A 261 18.78 -10.63 -11.75
C ILE A 261 19.77 -9.48 -11.53
N SER A 262 19.56 -8.36 -12.21
CA SER A 262 20.42 -7.17 -12.10
C SER A 262 20.04 -6.28 -10.91
N SER A 263 18.74 -6.24 -10.56
CA SER A 263 18.25 -5.53 -9.38
C SER A 263 17.11 -6.30 -8.73
N LYS A 264 17.11 -6.38 -7.39
CA LYS A 264 16.05 -7.04 -6.63
C LYS A 264 15.05 -6.00 -6.14
N PHE A 265 13.85 -6.47 -5.85
CA PHE A 265 12.83 -5.71 -5.15
C PHE A 265 13.35 -5.19 -3.80
N SER A 266 12.98 -3.96 -3.46
CA SER A 266 13.31 -3.37 -2.16
C SER A 266 12.31 -2.26 -1.82
N TYR A 267 11.78 -2.27 -0.61
CA TYR A 267 11.00 -1.13 -0.08
C TYR A 267 11.89 0.06 0.30
N GLY A 268 13.19 -0.17 0.49
CA GLY A 268 14.12 0.86 0.88
C GLY A 268 15.56 0.48 0.58
N ARG A 269 16.10 0.98 -0.53
CA ARG A 269 17.51 0.85 -0.87
C ARG A 269 18.25 2.11 -0.41
N ARG A 270 19.19 1.96 0.50
CA ARG A 270 19.99 3.09 0.94
C ARG A 270 20.94 3.50 -0.19
N HIS A 271 20.79 4.74 -0.68
CA HIS A 271 21.71 5.28 -1.67
C HIS A 271 23.11 5.45 -1.04
N PRO A 272 24.18 4.86 -1.59
CA PRO A 272 25.47 4.77 -0.93
C PRO A 272 26.10 6.14 -0.63
N ILE A 273 25.76 7.17 -1.41
CA ILE A 273 26.34 8.52 -1.29
C ILE A 273 25.41 9.47 -0.52
N LEU A 274 24.10 9.42 -0.79
CA LEU A 274 23.14 10.39 -0.25
C LEU A 274 22.43 9.92 1.02
N GLY A 275 22.59 8.66 1.44
CA GLY A 275 21.92 8.09 2.60
C GLY A 275 20.38 8.00 2.48
N ILE A 276 19.82 8.41 1.34
CA ILE A 276 18.38 8.41 1.07
C ILE A 276 17.91 6.99 0.80
N ILE A 277 16.80 6.61 1.38
CA ILE A 277 16.17 5.31 1.13
C ILE A 277 15.35 5.43 -0.15
N ARG A 278 15.68 4.65 -1.19
CA ARG A 278 14.95 4.58 -2.45
C ARG A 278 14.36 3.19 -2.63
N PRO A 279 13.04 3.08 -2.84
CA PRO A 279 12.43 1.81 -3.17
C PRO A 279 12.71 1.39 -4.62
N HIS A 280 12.67 0.08 -4.86
CA HIS A 280 12.61 -0.52 -6.20
C HIS A 280 11.44 -1.51 -6.22
N TYR A 281 10.34 -1.15 -6.87
CA TYR A 281 9.06 -1.87 -6.80
C TYR A 281 8.93 -3.00 -7.83
N GLY A 282 10.04 -3.54 -8.26
CA GLY A 282 10.09 -4.68 -9.15
C GLY A 282 11.37 -5.48 -9.02
N VAL A 283 11.54 -6.42 -9.92
CA VAL A 283 12.77 -7.18 -10.13
C VAL A 283 13.21 -6.96 -11.56
N ASP A 284 14.48 -6.61 -11.74
CA ASP A 284 15.07 -6.42 -13.06
C ASP A 284 15.73 -7.70 -13.53
N PHE A 285 15.17 -8.29 -14.57
CA PHE A 285 15.71 -9.47 -15.25
C PHE A 285 16.53 -9.06 -16.46
N ALA A 286 17.86 -9.09 -16.36
CA ALA A 286 18.77 -8.78 -17.46
C ALA A 286 18.65 -9.84 -18.57
N ALA A 287 18.23 -9.43 -19.75
CA ALA A 287 18.05 -10.28 -20.92
C ALA A 287 18.33 -9.49 -22.20
N ASN A 288 18.59 -10.21 -23.31
CA ASN A 288 18.87 -9.54 -24.58
C ASN A 288 17.60 -8.87 -25.13
N VAL A 289 17.78 -7.75 -25.87
CA VAL A 289 16.71 -7.14 -26.65
C VAL A 289 16.06 -8.20 -27.55
N GLY A 290 14.72 -8.18 -27.62
CA GLY A 290 13.96 -9.15 -28.41
C GLY A 290 13.62 -10.46 -27.69
N THR A 291 14.18 -10.73 -26.49
CA THR A 291 13.80 -11.90 -25.71
C THR A 291 12.30 -11.88 -25.42
N PRO A 292 11.54 -12.97 -25.67
CA PRO A 292 10.10 -13.00 -25.43
C PRO A 292 9.76 -12.80 -23.95
N ILE A 293 8.75 -11.98 -23.70
CA ILE A 293 8.14 -11.74 -22.38
C ILE A 293 6.79 -12.45 -22.36
N HIS A 294 6.57 -13.26 -21.33
CA HIS A 294 5.37 -14.06 -21.15
C HIS A 294 4.50 -13.50 -20.02
N ALA A 295 3.18 -13.60 -20.18
CA ALA A 295 2.25 -13.33 -19.08
C ALA A 295 2.54 -14.28 -17.89
N ALA A 296 2.82 -13.72 -16.73
CA ALA A 296 3.20 -14.49 -15.55
C ALA A 296 2.06 -15.36 -14.99
N ALA A 297 0.81 -15.00 -15.26
CA ALA A 297 -0.40 -15.74 -14.92
C ALA A 297 -1.55 -15.41 -15.88
N ASP A 298 -2.66 -16.14 -15.77
CA ASP A 298 -3.92 -15.82 -16.47
C ASP A 298 -4.44 -14.45 -16.02
N GLY A 299 -4.90 -13.61 -16.95
CA GLY A 299 -5.44 -12.30 -16.57
C GLY A 299 -5.90 -11.47 -17.76
N ARG A 300 -6.45 -10.29 -17.44
CA ARG A 300 -6.87 -9.29 -18.43
C ARG A 300 -5.83 -8.19 -18.50
N VAL A 301 -5.36 -7.88 -19.70
CA VAL A 301 -4.51 -6.72 -19.96
C VAL A 301 -5.32 -5.45 -19.67
N ILE A 302 -4.88 -4.68 -18.68
CA ILE A 302 -5.53 -3.41 -18.31
C ILE A 302 -4.82 -2.19 -18.90
N PHE A 303 -3.55 -2.35 -19.26
CA PHE A 303 -2.77 -1.31 -19.92
C PHE A 303 -1.77 -1.93 -20.92
N ALA A 304 -1.58 -1.29 -22.08
CA ALA A 304 -0.58 -1.64 -23.06
C ALA A 304 -0.21 -0.37 -23.86
N GLY A 305 0.96 0.20 -23.62
CA GLY A 305 1.36 1.49 -24.21
C GLY A 305 2.60 2.08 -23.54
N VAL A 306 2.85 3.37 -23.75
CA VAL A 306 3.95 4.12 -23.13
C VAL A 306 3.50 4.68 -21.78
N LYS A 307 4.31 4.48 -20.73
CA LYS A 307 4.00 4.96 -19.38
C LYS A 307 5.26 5.56 -18.72
N GLY A 308 5.40 6.88 -18.84
CA GLY A 308 6.44 7.66 -18.17
C GLY A 308 7.85 7.03 -18.27
N GLY A 309 8.55 6.98 -17.15
CA GLY A 309 9.89 6.41 -17.05
C GLY A 309 9.99 4.92 -17.39
N TYR A 310 8.90 4.18 -17.31
CA TYR A 310 8.83 2.76 -17.68
C TYR A 310 8.91 2.48 -19.18
N GLY A 311 8.76 3.50 -20.03
CA GLY A 311 8.75 3.30 -21.49
C GLY A 311 7.56 2.47 -21.94
N ASN A 312 7.79 1.48 -22.80
CA ASN A 312 6.76 0.55 -23.25
C ASN A 312 6.38 -0.42 -22.13
N VAL A 313 5.11 -0.44 -21.75
CA VAL A 313 4.57 -1.18 -20.60
C VAL A 313 3.37 -2.01 -20.98
N VAL A 314 3.26 -3.18 -20.37
CA VAL A 314 2.03 -3.96 -20.28
C VAL A 314 1.70 -4.16 -18.80
N GLU A 315 0.44 -3.90 -18.41
CA GLU A 315 -0.08 -4.27 -17.09
C GLU A 315 -1.21 -5.28 -17.25
N ILE A 316 -1.18 -6.32 -16.41
CA ILE A 316 -2.17 -7.40 -16.42
C ILE A 316 -2.80 -7.49 -15.03
N ALA A 317 -4.12 -7.35 -14.98
CA ALA A 317 -4.90 -7.65 -13.78
C ALA A 317 -5.22 -9.15 -13.75
N HIS A 318 -4.90 -9.76 -12.64
CA HIS A 318 -5.15 -11.17 -12.34
C HIS A 318 -6.25 -11.31 -11.28
N ASN A 319 -6.58 -12.53 -10.93
CA ASN A 319 -7.40 -12.78 -9.77
C ASN A 319 -6.69 -12.33 -8.48
N ASP A 320 -7.45 -12.21 -7.38
CA ASP A 320 -6.93 -11.97 -6.03
C ASP A 320 -6.36 -10.58 -5.80
N GLY A 321 -6.78 -9.58 -6.62
CA GLY A 321 -6.25 -8.24 -6.55
C GLY A 321 -4.78 -8.15 -6.94
N ILE A 322 -4.26 -9.18 -7.61
CA ILE A 322 -2.89 -9.19 -8.14
C ILE A 322 -2.86 -8.47 -9.48
N LYS A 323 -1.88 -7.59 -9.63
CA LYS A 323 -1.52 -6.96 -10.90
C LYS A 323 -0.04 -7.21 -11.17
N THR A 324 0.30 -7.51 -12.42
CA THR A 324 1.70 -7.57 -12.87
C THR A 324 1.98 -6.47 -13.87
N LEU A 325 3.19 -5.91 -13.80
CA LEU A 325 3.70 -4.86 -14.66
C LEU A 325 4.95 -5.36 -15.36
N TYR A 326 5.04 -5.11 -16.67
CA TYR A 326 6.15 -5.49 -17.54
C TYR A 326 6.63 -4.24 -18.26
N ALA A 327 7.80 -3.72 -17.91
CA ALA A 327 8.30 -2.45 -18.43
C ALA A 327 9.59 -2.57 -19.25
N HIS A 328 10.01 -1.44 -19.83
CA HIS A 328 11.15 -1.28 -20.71
C HIS A 328 11.11 -2.14 -21.97
N MET A 329 9.88 -2.53 -22.41
CA MET A 329 9.70 -3.44 -23.53
C MET A 329 10.18 -2.82 -24.86
N HIS A 330 10.74 -3.65 -25.74
CA HIS A 330 11.06 -3.26 -27.12
C HIS A 330 9.78 -3.20 -27.96
N LYS A 331 8.99 -4.28 -27.95
CA LYS A 331 7.72 -4.38 -28.66
C LYS A 331 6.62 -4.87 -27.75
N ILE A 332 5.46 -4.26 -27.81
CA ILE A 332 4.23 -4.72 -27.19
C ILE A 332 3.49 -5.60 -28.20
N LEU A 333 3.14 -6.84 -27.83
CA LEU A 333 2.45 -7.81 -28.70
C LEU A 333 1.03 -8.13 -28.21
N THR A 334 0.50 -7.31 -27.33
CA THR A 334 -0.87 -7.42 -26.80
C THR A 334 -1.55 -6.05 -26.79
N ARG A 335 -2.80 -5.98 -26.33
CA ARG A 335 -3.56 -4.72 -26.22
C ARG A 335 -4.43 -4.73 -24.98
N ALA A 336 -4.79 -3.55 -24.48
CA ALA A 336 -5.74 -3.40 -23.38
C ALA A 336 -7.08 -4.09 -23.70
N GLY A 337 -7.71 -4.67 -22.68
CA GLY A 337 -8.95 -5.43 -22.77
C GLY A 337 -8.78 -6.91 -23.13
N ARG A 338 -7.64 -7.33 -23.69
CA ARG A 338 -7.40 -8.74 -24.06
C ARG A 338 -7.22 -9.61 -22.81
N TYR A 339 -7.86 -10.78 -22.79
CA TYR A 339 -7.55 -11.83 -21.84
C TYR A 339 -6.38 -12.66 -22.35
N VAL A 340 -5.40 -12.91 -21.50
CA VAL A 340 -4.20 -13.72 -21.79
C VAL A 340 -4.07 -14.85 -20.78
N LYS A 341 -3.64 -16.01 -21.25
CA LYS A 341 -3.28 -17.14 -20.38
C LYS A 341 -1.84 -17.04 -19.93
N GLN A 342 -1.52 -17.65 -18.81
CA GLN A 342 -0.15 -17.82 -18.34
C GLN A 342 0.74 -18.38 -19.46
N GLY A 343 1.92 -17.82 -19.66
CA GLY A 343 2.84 -18.21 -20.71
C GLY A 343 2.56 -17.61 -22.09
N THR A 344 1.46 -16.86 -22.29
CA THR A 344 1.22 -16.13 -23.53
C THR A 344 2.29 -15.07 -23.75
N ILE A 345 2.90 -15.00 -24.93
CA ILE A 345 3.84 -13.93 -25.28
C ILE A 345 3.07 -12.61 -25.38
N ILE A 346 3.50 -11.62 -24.59
CA ILE A 346 2.87 -10.29 -24.50
C ILE A 346 3.75 -9.17 -25.06
N GLY A 347 5.03 -9.47 -25.32
CA GLY A 347 5.97 -8.54 -25.89
C GLY A 347 7.40 -9.06 -25.85
N THR A 348 8.36 -8.16 -26.02
CA THR A 348 9.80 -8.52 -26.02
C THR A 348 10.61 -7.53 -25.18
N VAL A 349 11.69 -8.02 -24.57
CA VAL A 349 12.64 -7.22 -23.79
C VAL A 349 13.25 -6.11 -24.62
N GLY A 350 13.39 -4.96 -24.01
CA GLY A 350 14.02 -3.78 -24.61
C GLY A 350 14.82 -2.97 -23.60
N SER A 351 14.89 -1.68 -23.85
CA SER A 351 15.54 -0.67 -23.00
C SER A 351 14.84 0.68 -23.22
N THR A 352 13.51 0.67 -23.40
CA THR A 352 12.73 1.90 -23.61
C THR A 352 12.47 2.61 -22.28
N GLY A 353 12.24 3.92 -22.34
CA GLY A 353 12.09 4.74 -21.13
C GLY A 353 13.40 4.98 -20.40
N LEU A 354 13.34 5.06 -19.07
CA LEU A 354 14.50 5.30 -18.21
C LEU A 354 15.20 3.99 -17.85
N SER A 355 15.97 3.47 -18.76
CA SER A 355 16.68 2.19 -18.62
C SER A 355 18.15 2.36 -18.92
N THR A 356 19.03 1.80 -18.10
CA THR A 356 20.49 1.83 -18.27
C THR A 356 21.01 0.73 -19.20
N GLY A 357 20.15 -0.21 -19.61
CA GLY A 357 20.52 -1.32 -20.49
C GLY A 357 19.41 -2.35 -20.64
N PRO A 358 19.53 -3.31 -21.55
CA PRO A 358 18.46 -4.25 -21.84
C PRO A 358 18.06 -5.13 -20.66
N HIS A 359 16.84 -4.99 -20.17
CA HIS A 359 16.25 -5.80 -19.11
C HIS A 359 14.72 -5.74 -19.15
N LEU A 360 14.08 -6.66 -18.47
CA LEU A 360 12.68 -6.58 -18.11
C LEU A 360 12.59 -6.10 -16.66
N HIS A 361 11.97 -4.96 -16.43
CA HIS A 361 11.48 -4.59 -15.11
C HIS A 361 10.13 -5.27 -14.87
N PHE A 362 10.05 -6.11 -13.85
CA PHE A 362 8.86 -6.90 -13.53
C PHE A 362 8.35 -6.53 -12.14
N GLY A 363 7.20 -5.85 -12.10
CA GLY A 363 6.49 -5.46 -10.89
C GLY A 363 5.34 -6.41 -10.58
N VAL A 364 5.10 -6.66 -9.29
CA VAL A 364 3.92 -7.37 -8.78
C VAL A 364 3.26 -6.51 -7.72
N TYR A 365 1.95 -6.32 -7.84
CA TYR A 365 1.15 -5.52 -6.92
C TYR A 365 0.01 -6.37 -6.37
N LYS A 366 -0.23 -6.29 -5.08
CA LYS A 366 -1.41 -6.87 -4.44
C LYS A 366 -2.28 -5.75 -3.89
N ASN A 367 -3.52 -5.67 -4.36
CA ASN A 367 -4.46 -4.59 -4.01
C ASN A 367 -3.85 -3.17 -4.19
N GLY A 368 -3.02 -2.99 -5.22
CA GLY A 368 -2.33 -1.73 -5.51
C GLY A 368 -0.98 -1.54 -4.78
N VAL A 369 -0.64 -2.40 -3.83
CA VAL A 369 0.63 -2.34 -3.09
C VAL A 369 1.69 -3.19 -3.78
N PRO A 370 2.88 -2.64 -4.08
CA PRO A 370 3.98 -3.43 -4.63
C PRO A 370 4.46 -4.49 -3.63
N VAL A 371 4.67 -5.71 -4.10
CA VAL A 371 5.19 -6.83 -3.31
C VAL A 371 6.36 -7.50 -4.04
N ASP A 372 7.26 -8.16 -3.31
CA ASP A 372 8.42 -8.82 -3.91
C ASP A 372 7.97 -9.88 -4.94
N PRO A 373 8.29 -9.70 -6.23
CA PRO A 373 7.95 -10.66 -7.27
C PRO A 373 8.56 -12.02 -7.05
N LEU A 374 9.78 -12.12 -6.51
CA LEU A 374 10.45 -13.39 -6.28
C LEU A 374 9.74 -14.27 -5.26
N GLY A 375 9.09 -13.66 -4.28
CA GLY A 375 8.23 -14.36 -3.32
C GLY A 375 6.94 -14.93 -3.93
N ARG A 376 6.55 -14.48 -5.14
CA ARG A 376 5.33 -14.88 -5.84
C ARG A 376 5.57 -15.75 -7.07
N ILE A 377 6.78 -15.78 -7.58
CA ILE A 377 7.15 -16.65 -8.71
C ILE A 377 7.22 -18.11 -8.21
N LYS A 378 6.67 -19.02 -9.02
CA LYS A 378 6.70 -20.45 -8.76
C LYS A 378 8.16 -20.92 -8.73
N THR A 379 8.70 -21.05 -7.55
CA THR A 379 9.78 -21.95 -7.24
C THR A 379 9.17 -23.30 -6.87
N ALA A 380 9.83 -24.42 -7.14
CA ALA A 380 9.38 -25.72 -6.64
C ALA A 380 8.96 -25.55 -5.17
N ARG A 381 7.83 -26.18 -4.74
CA ARG A 381 7.35 -26.07 -3.34
C ARG A 381 8.53 -26.30 -2.42
N VAL A 382 9.09 -25.22 -1.89
CA VAL A 382 10.16 -25.29 -0.90
C VAL A 382 9.45 -25.49 0.42
N GLU A 383 9.46 -26.71 0.92
CA GLU A 383 9.09 -26.98 2.30
C GLU A 383 9.97 -26.13 3.22
N LEU A 384 9.40 -25.67 4.34
CA LEU A 384 10.16 -24.94 5.35
C LEU A 384 11.34 -25.83 5.79
N ASN A 385 12.56 -25.33 5.66
CA ASN A 385 13.73 -26.04 6.15
C ASN A 385 13.67 -26.19 7.67
N LYS A 386 14.51 -27.02 8.26
CA LYS A 386 14.48 -27.34 9.70
C LYS A 386 14.49 -26.08 10.60
N LYS A 387 15.29 -25.07 10.25
CA LYS A 387 15.37 -23.80 10.99
C LYS A 387 14.07 -23.00 10.83
N GLN A 388 13.61 -22.79 9.60
CA GLN A 388 12.36 -22.10 9.32
C GLN A 388 11.15 -22.78 9.97
N LYS A 389 11.12 -24.12 9.99
CA LYS A 389 10.04 -24.88 10.63
C LYS A 389 10.03 -24.67 12.15
N ALA A 390 11.19 -24.59 12.79
CA ALA A 390 11.30 -24.30 14.22
C ALA A 390 10.81 -22.86 14.52
N GLU A 391 11.23 -21.88 13.74
CA GLU A 391 10.79 -20.48 13.87
C GLU A 391 9.27 -20.35 13.63
N PHE A 392 8.76 -20.98 12.57
CA PHE A 392 7.33 -21.03 12.26
C PHE A 392 6.52 -21.63 13.40
N ASN A 393 6.92 -22.78 13.93
CA ASN A 393 6.20 -23.46 15.00
C ASN A 393 6.13 -22.60 16.28
N LYS A 394 7.22 -21.90 16.62
CA LYS A 394 7.25 -20.97 17.75
C LYS A 394 6.28 -19.79 17.52
N LEU A 395 6.31 -19.19 16.33
CA LEU A 395 5.41 -18.10 15.96
C LEU A 395 3.96 -18.55 15.95
N ALA A 396 3.65 -19.67 15.28
CA ALA A 396 2.31 -20.22 15.17
C ALA A 396 1.70 -20.54 16.53
N LYS A 397 2.48 -21.15 17.45
CA LYS A 397 2.05 -21.43 18.82
C LYS A 397 1.70 -20.16 19.59
N LYS A 398 2.53 -19.11 19.49
CA LYS A 398 2.28 -17.82 20.14
C LYS A 398 1.02 -17.17 19.61
N LEU A 399 0.94 -16.97 18.29
CA LEU A 399 -0.17 -16.27 17.66
C LEU A 399 -1.49 -17.02 17.85
N LYS A 400 -1.45 -18.38 17.77
CA LYS A 400 -2.65 -19.20 18.01
C LYS A 400 -3.17 -19.01 19.45
N ALA A 401 -2.30 -19.08 20.45
CA ALA A 401 -2.71 -18.90 21.83
C ALA A 401 -3.32 -17.52 22.09
N GLU A 402 -2.74 -16.47 21.48
CA GLU A 402 -3.26 -15.12 21.56
C GLU A 402 -4.63 -15.01 20.91
N LEU A 403 -4.80 -15.53 19.66
CA LEU A 403 -6.06 -15.49 18.96
C LEU A 403 -7.17 -16.29 19.65
N ASP A 404 -6.86 -17.51 20.12
CA ASP A 404 -7.81 -18.36 20.84
C ASP A 404 -8.31 -17.68 22.12
N SER A 405 -7.43 -16.94 22.82
CA SER A 405 -7.83 -16.20 24.03
C SER A 405 -8.87 -15.11 23.72
N GLU A 406 -8.82 -14.50 22.55
CA GLU A 406 -9.81 -13.50 22.13
C GLU A 406 -11.10 -14.17 21.64
N VAL A 407 -11.00 -15.32 20.99
CA VAL A 407 -12.19 -16.13 20.60
C VAL A 407 -13.00 -16.55 21.81
N LEU A 408 -12.34 -16.97 22.91
CA LEU A 408 -13.02 -17.36 24.16
C LEU A 408 -13.79 -16.21 24.84
N LYS A 409 -13.50 -14.96 24.48
CA LYS A 409 -14.21 -13.78 24.98
C LYS A 409 -15.46 -13.42 24.18
N ILE A 410 -15.75 -14.15 23.12
CA ILE A 410 -17.00 -13.93 22.35
C ILE A 410 -18.15 -14.42 23.23
N ASP A 411 -18.97 -13.48 23.69
CA ASP A 411 -20.21 -13.78 24.38
C ASP A 411 -21.30 -14.12 23.35
N SER A 412 -22.18 -15.05 23.72
CA SER A 412 -23.36 -15.39 22.91
C SER A 412 -24.32 -14.22 22.69
N SER A 413 -24.28 -13.21 23.54
CA SER A 413 -25.05 -11.95 23.44
C SER A 413 -24.30 -10.82 22.72
N ASN A 414 -22.97 -10.88 22.64
CA ASN A 414 -22.13 -9.90 21.96
C ASN A 414 -21.54 -10.49 20.69
N LEU A 415 -21.82 -9.86 19.56
CA LEU A 415 -21.42 -10.34 18.25
C LEU A 415 -19.94 -10.21 17.94
N PHE A 416 -19.25 -9.29 18.61
CA PHE A 416 -17.81 -9.10 18.42
C PHE A 416 -17.16 -8.31 19.55
N MET A 417 -15.86 -8.46 19.68
CA MET A 417 -14.98 -7.64 20.49
C MET A 417 -13.83 -7.13 19.65
N LYS A 418 -13.55 -5.81 19.70
CA LYS A 418 -12.36 -5.21 19.08
C LYS A 418 -11.39 -4.77 20.17
N LYS A 419 -10.14 -5.20 20.09
CA LYS A 419 -9.06 -4.78 20.98
C LYS A 419 -7.92 -4.19 20.16
N ILE A 420 -7.49 -2.99 20.51
CA ILE A 420 -6.30 -2.37 19.94
C ILE A 420 -5.16 -2.56 20.94
N VAL A 421 -4.14 -3.29 20.52
CA VAL A 421 -2.92 -3.48 21.30
C VAL A 421 -1.90 -2.45 20.80
N GLN A 422 -1.47 -1.57 21.68
CA GLN A 422 -0.34 -0.67 21.38
C GLN A 422 0.94 -1.48 21.50
N ASN A 423 1.75 -1.54 20.46
CA ASN A 423 3.12 -2.00 20.59
C ASN A 423 3.90 -0.92 21.34
N MET A 424 4.33 -1.26 22.55
CA MET A 424 5.29 -0.45 23.30
C MET A 424 6.66 -0.52 22.62
#